data_1e5cbf18e808a286e21f913fce03f2e2
#
_entry.id   1e5cbf18e808a286e21f913fce03f2e2
#
_cell.length_a   1.000
_cell.length_b   1.000
_cell.length_c   1.000
_cell.angle_alpha   90.00
_cell.angle_beta   90.00
_cell.angle_gamma   90.00
#
_symmetry.space_group_name_H-M   'P 1'
#
loop_
_entity.id
_entity.type
_entity.pdbx_description
1 polymer ?
#
loop_
_entity_poly.entity_id
_entity_poly.type
_entity_poly.pdbx_seq_one_letter_code
_entity_poly.pdbx_strand_id
1 'polypeptide(L)'
;ILAHGAGAPMDSPFMVAFAEGLAATGLCVGRFEFPYMQTRRATGSKRPPDRAPKLQEAWAEVIAAVRNTMPKDGRLIIGGKSMGGRIASLVADDQAADGLVCLGYPFHPLGKPEKTRTEHLAGLKAPTLIVQGTRDTMGNQDAVSGYTLSKKIRLHWLEDGDHSFKPRKKSGRTEEQNWSEGITEVAGFLNKI
;
A
#
# COMPACT_ATOMS: atom_id res chain seq x y z
N ILE A 1 3.32 -6.73 6.82
CA ILE A 1 2.28 -7.45 6.03
C ILE A 1 1.87 -6.56 4.86
N LEU A 2 1.77 -7.12 3.64
CA LEU A 2 1.36 -6.40 2.43
C LEU A 2 0.11 -7.02 1.80
N ALA A 3 -0.92 -6.20 1.57
CA ALA A 3 -2.10 -6.56 0.81
C ALA A 3 -2.02 -6.11 -0.66
N HIS A 4 -2.60 -6.91 -1.54
CA HIS A 4 -2.63 -6.63 -2.98
C HIS A 4 -3.64 -5.55 -3.38
N GLY A 5 -3.52 -5.04 -4.60
CA GLY A 5 -4.48 -4.11 -5.21
C GLY A 5 -5.77 -4.80 -5.70
N ALA A 6 -6.75 -4.00 -6.14
CA ALA A 6 -8.07 -4.52 -6.53
C ALA A 6 -8.04 -5.48 -7.73
N GLY A 7 -7.09 -5.31 -8.66
CA GLY A 7 -7.08 -6.00 -9.95
C GLY A 7 -6.12 -7.18 -10.04
N ALA A 8 -5.13 -7.29 -9.15
CA ALA A 8 -4.04 -8.25 -9.25
C ALA A 8 -3.83 -8.99 -7.92
N PRO A 9 -3.46 -10.28 -7.95
CA PRO A 9 -3.28 -11.11 -6.76
C PRO A 9 -1.98 -10.78 -6.02
N MET A 10 -1.79 -11.40 -4.84
CA MET A 10 -0.61 -11.19 -3.98
C MET A 10 0.72 -11.67 -4.59
N ASP A 11 0.68 -12.46 -5.64
CA ASP A 11 1.82 -13.00 -6.39
C ASP A 11 2.03 -12.29 -7.74
N SER A 12 1.40 -11.12 -7.94
CA SER A 12 1.68 -10.28 -9.11
C SER A 12 3.14 -9.80 -9.09
N PRO A 13 3.76 -9.53 -10.27
CA PRO A 13 5.16 -9.09 -10.34
C PRO A 13 5.50 -7.92 -9.42
N PHE A 14 4.60 -6.92 -9.34
CA PHE A 14 4.74 -5.79 -8.42
C PHE A 14 4.83 -6.24 -6.95
N MET A 15 3.88 -7.07 -6.50
CA MET A 15 3.83 -7.52 -5.11
C MET A 15 5.00 -8.43 -4.75
N VAL A 16 5.46 -9.25 -5.71
CA VAL A 16 6.66 -10.10 -5.56
C VAL A 16 7.89 -9.23 -5.40
N ALA A 17 8.12 -8.28 -6.32
CA ALA A 17 9.29 -7.41 -6.31
C ALA A 17 9.42 -6.63 -5.00
N PHE A 18 8.33 -6.02 -4.52
CA PHE A 18 8.34 -5.29 -3.24
C PHE A 18 8.55 -6.22 -2.04
N ALA A 19 7.92 -7.39 -2.01
CA ALA A 19 8.09 -8.32 -0.91
C ALA A 19 9.52 -8.88 -0.83
N GLU A 20 10.08 -9.31 -1.96
CA GLU A 20 11.44 -9.85 -2.04
C GLU A 20 12.49 -8.76 -1.78
N GLY A 21 12.31 -7.58 -2.38
CA GLY A 21 13.21 -6.45 -2.17
C GLY A 21 13.26 -5.99 -0.71
N LEU A 22 12.12 -5.95 -0.02
CA LEU A 22 12.06 -5.63 1.41
C LEU A 22 12.63 -6.78 2.27
N ALA A 23 12.35 -8.03 1.92
CA ALA A 23 12.92 -9.18 2.63
C ALA A 23 14.45 -9.21 2.52
N ALA A 24 15.02 -8.82 1.39
CA ALA A 24 16.47 -8.70 1.20
C ALA A 24 17.14 -7.67 2.13
N THR A 25 16.37 -6.75 2.72
CA THR A 25 16.86 -5.80 3.74
C THR A 25 16.78 -6.33 5.18
N GLY A 26 16.44 -7.60 5.37
CA GLY A 26 16.33 -8.26 6.68
C GLY A 26 14.95 -8.18 7.32
N LEU A 27 13.94 -7.70 6.60
CA LEU A 27 12.56 -7.64 7.09
C LEU A 27 11.84 -8.97 6.88
N CYS A 28 11.01 -9.39 7.83
CA CYS A 28 10.06 -10.49 7.64
C CYS A 28 8.83 -9.96 6.91
N VAL A 29 8.60 -10.39 5.66
CA VAL A 29 7.53 -9.88 4.81
C VAL A 29 6.48 -10.94 4.51
N GLY A 30 5.26 -10.74 5.02
CA GLY A 30 4.09 -11.53 4.69
C GLY A 30 3.21 -10.86 3.64
N ARG A 31 2.63 -11.63 2.75
CA ARG A 31 1.59 -11.20 1.80
C ARG A 31 0.34 -12.03 2.02
N PHE A 32 -0.84 -11.45 1.83
CA PHE A 32 -2.10 -12.19 1.89
C PHE A 32 -3.07 -11.78 0.78
N GLU A 33 -4.07 -12.59 0.55
CA GLU A 33 -5.16 -12.30 -0.38
C GLU A 33 -6.47 -12.04 0.35
N PHE A 34 -7.16 -10.99 -0.06
CA PHE A 34 -8.54 -10.75 0.36
C PHE A 34 -9.48 -11.87 -0.12
N PRO A 35 -10.57 -12.16 0.62
CA PRO A 35 -11.48 -13.27 0.33
C PRO A 35 -12.01 -13.32 -1.11
N TYR A 36 -12.32 -12.16 -1.72
CA TYR A 36 -12.77 -12.12 -3.09
C TYR A 36 -11.68 -12.60 -4.09
N MET A 37 -10.40 -12.33 -3.80
CA MET A 37 -9.29 -12.75 -4.66
C MET A 37 -9.01 -14.24 -4.48
N GLN A 38 -9.09 -14.77 -3.27
CA GLN A 38 -9.04 -16.22 -3.02
C GLN A 38 -10.14 -16.95 -3.80
N THR A 39 -11.37 -16.40 -3.80
CA THR A 39 -12.47 -16.96 -4.59
C THR A 39 -12.18 -16.88 -6.09
N ARG A 40 -11.63 -15.76 -6.59
CA ARG A 40 -11.21 -15.64 -8.00
C ARG A 40 -10.16 -16.68 -8.38
N ARG A 41 -9.19 -16.92 -7.50
CA ARG A 41 -8.13 -17.91 -7.70
C ARG A 41 -8.72 -19.33 -7.75
N ALA A 42 -9.62 -19.66 -6.83
CA ALA A 42 -10.23 -20.98 -6.74
C ALA A 42 -11.21 -21.28 -7.89
N THR A 43 -11.95 -20.28 -8.36
CA THR A 43 -13.06 -20.48 -9.32
C THR A 43 -12.78 -19.97 -10.73
N GLY A 44 -11.71 -19.18 -10.95
CA GLY A 44 -11.43 -18.49 -12.20
C GLY A 44 -12.42 -17.34 -12.52
N SER A 45 -13.43 -17.09 -11.69
CA SER A 45 -14.46 -16.11 -11.93
C SER A 45 -13.99 -14.68 -11.65
N LYS A 46 -14.27 -13.73 -12.56
CA LYS A 46 -14.02 -12.31 -12.32
C LYS A 46 -15.04 -11.76 -11.33
N ARG A 47 -14.65 -11.57 -10.08
CA ARG A 47 -15.45 -10.91 -9.04
C ARG A 47 -14.88 -9.52 -8.75
N PRO A 48 -15.72 -8.50 -8.51
CA PRO A 48 -15.25 -7.21 -8.00
C PRO A 48 -14.72 -7.38 -6.57
N PRO A 49 -13.91 -6.44 -6.07
CA PRO A 49 -13.52 -6.41 -4.66
C PRO A 49 -14.75 -6.41 -3.74
N ASP A 50 -14.60 -7.05 -2.59
CA ASP A 50 -15.57 -6.96 -1.50
C ASP A 50 -15.71 -5.49 -1.02
N ARG A 51 -16.79 -5.17 -0.33
CA ARG A 51 -16.98 -3.85 0.29
C ARG A 51 -15.98 -3.62 1.43
N ALA A 52 -15.69 -2.36 1.72
CA ALA A 52 -14.65 -1.98 2.70
C ALA A 52 -14.78 -2.70 4.06
N PRO A 53 -15.95 -2.85 4.70
CA PRO A 53 -16.04 -3.54 5.99
C PRO A 53 -15.46 -4.97 5.95
N LYS A 54 -15.79 -5.74 4.90
CA LYS A 54 -15.28 -7.12 4.77
C LYS A 54 -13.77 -7.16 4.51
N LEU A 55 -13.23 -6.16 3.82
CA LEU A 55 -11.78 -6.05 3.60
C LEU A 55 -11.05 -5.63 4.89
N GLN A 56 -11.66 -4.80 5.73
CA GLN A 56 -11.15 -4.43 7.06
C GLN A 56 -11.16 -5.63 8.01
N GLU A 57 -12.24 -6.43 7.99
CA GLU A 57 -12.35 -7.67 8.75
C GLU A 57 -11.23 -8.66 8.38
N ALA A 58 -10.98 -8.87 7.08
CA ALA A 58 -9.87 -9.69 6.62
C ALA A 58 -8.49 -9.16 7.09
N TRP A 59 -8.30 -7.85 7.15
CA TRP A 59 -7.11 -7.26 7.74
C TRP A 59 -6.98 -7.57 9.23
N ALA A 60 -8.07 -7.43 10.01
CA ALA A 60 -8.07 -7.72 11.43
C ALA A 60 -7.72 -9.18 11.73
N GLU A 61 -8.29 -10.12 10.95
CA GLU A 61 -7.98 -11.55 11.06
C GLU A 61 -6.50 -11.85 10.77
N VAL A 62 -5.94 -11.28 9.70
CA VAL A 62 -4.53 -11.48 9.33
C VAL A 62 -3.60 -10.86 10.38
N ILE A 63 -3.92 -9.67 10.88
CA ILE A 63 -3.14 -9.01 11.94
C ILE A 63 -3.14 -9.87 13.21
N ALA A 64 -4.30 -10.38 13.63
CA ALA A 64 -4.41 -11.25 14.80
C ALA A 64 -3.57 -12.52 14.63
N ALA A 65 -3.63 -13.16 13.45
CA ALA A 65 -2.84 -14.37 13.16
C ALA A 65 -1.32 -14.08 13.21
N VAL A 66 -0.87 -12.96 12.64
CA VAL A 66 0.55 -12.60 12.66
C VAL A 66 1.02 -12.26 14.07
N ARG A 67 0.24 -11.54 14.87
CA ARG A 67 0.61 -11.21 16.25
C ARG A 67 0.81 -12.43 17.13
N ASN A 68 0.09 -13.53 16.86
CA ASN A 68 0.26 -14.78 17.58
C ASN A 68 1.60 -15.49 17.29
N THR A 69 2.28 -15.11 16.20
CA THR A 69 3.50 -15.77 15.73
C THR A 69 4.73 -14.86 15.72
N MET A 70 4.54 -13.54 15.78
CA MET A 70 5.65 -12.61 15.78
C MET A 70 6.36 -12.53 17.14
N PRO A 71 7.64 -12.15 17.18
CA PRO A 71 8.36 -11.88 18.44
C PRO A 71 7.64 -10.81 19.27
N LYS A 72 7.74 -10.90 20.60
CA LYS A 72 7.09 -9.93 21.54
C LYS A 72 7.56 -8.49 21.36
N ASP A 73 8.80 -8.31 20.96
CA ASP A 73 9.46 -7.02 20.68
C ASP A 73 9.40 -6.65 19.19
N GLY A 74 8.76 -7.48 18.39
CA GLY A 74 8.58 -7.25 16.96
C GLY A 74 7.62 -6.10 16.67
N ARG A 75 7.96 -5.25 15.70
CA ARG A 75 7.08 -4.18 15.20
C ARG A 75 6.22 -4.67 14.05
N LEU A 76 4.92 -4.38 14.12
CA LEU A 76 3.96 -4.75 13.10
C LEU A 76 3.74 -3.59 12.12
N ILE A 77 4.23 -3.77 10.91
CA ILE A 77 3.98 -2.85 9.80
C ILE A 77 2.92 -3.44 8.88
N ILE A 78 1.91 -2.68 8.56
CA ILE A 78 0.87 -3.07 7.61
C ILE A 78 0.90 -2.16 6.39
N GLY A 79 0.33 -2.63 5.28
CA GLY A 79 0.29 -1.81 4.09
C GLY A 79 -0.10 -2.56 2.83
N GLY A 80 0.24 -2.00 1.68
CA GLY A 80 0.01 -2.69 0.42
C GLY A 80 -0.19 -1.77 -0.78
N LYS A 81 -0.49 -2.40 -1.89
CA LYS A 81 -0.70 -1.75 -3.19
C LYS A 81 -2.11 -1.20 -3.29
N SER A 82 -2.23 0.08 -3.67
CA SER A 82 -3.52 0.68 -4.07
C SER A 82 -4.63 0.43 -3.03
N MET A 83 -5.66 -0.32 -3.39
CA MET A 83 -6.74 -0.72 -2.48
C MET A 83 -6.21 -1.37 -1.19
N GLY A 84 -5.19 -2.22 -1.28
CA GLY A 84 -4.60 -2.89 -0.13
C GLY A 84 -4.05 -1.89 0.89
N GLY A 85 -3.26 -0.90 0.45
CA GLY A 85 -2.75 0.18 1.29
C GLY A 85 -3.85 1.09 1.83
N ARG A 86 -4.86 1.40 0.98
CA ARG A 86 -6.00 2.19 1.42
C ARG A 86 -6.81 1.49 2.53
N ILE A 87 -7.10 0.19 2.41
CA ILE A 87 -7.82 -0.51 3.47
C ILE A 87 -6.95 -0.64 4.72
N ALA A 88 -5.65 -0.89 4.57
CA ALA A 88 -4.72 -0.86 5.70
C ALA A 88 -4.77 0.48 6.46
N SER A 89 -4.84 1.62 5.77
CA SER A 89 -4.92 2.93 6.41
C SER A 89 -6.20 3.16 7.22
N LEU A 90 -7.28 2.45 6.89
CA LEU A 90 -8.55 2.53 7.64
C LEU A 90 -8.53 1.74 8.95
N VAL A 91 -7.61 0.80 9.09
CA VAL A 91 -7.52 -0.07 10.29
C VAL A 91 -6.23 0.17 11.09
N ALA A 92 -5.28 0.95 10.58
CA ALA A 92 -3.95 1.08 11.15
C ALA A 92 -3.98 1.53 12.63
N ASP A 93 -4.73 2.57 12.94
CA ASP A 93 -4.84 3.12 14.30
C ASP A 93 -5.60 2.16 15.23
N ASP A 94 -6.75 1.64 14.79
CA ASP A 94 -7.58 0.72 15.57
C ASP A 94 -6.86 -0.60 15.85
N GLN A 95 -6.04 -1.04 14.91
CA GLN A 95 -5.22 -2.24 15.06
C GLN A 95 -3.85 -1.95 15.70
N ALA A 96 -3.61 -0.74 16.20
CA ALA A 96 -2.35 -0.35 16.82
C ALA A 96 -1.12 -0.83 16.00
N ALA A 97 -1.12 -0.57 14.68
CA ALA A 97 0.02 -0.86 13.83
C ALA A 97 1.17 0.11 14.15
N ASP A 98 2.41 -0.41 14.22
CA ASP A 98 3.59 0.40 14.49
C ASP A 98 3.99 1.28 13.31
N GLY A 99 3.51 0.94 12.11
CA GLY A 99 3.69 1.73 10.91
C GLY A 99 2.80 1.29 9.75
N LEU A 100 2.63 2.19 8.78
CA LEU A 100 1.82 1.97 7.58
C LEU A 100 2.63 2.30 6.33
N VAL A 101 2.54 1.42 5.32
CA VAL A 101 3.16 1.64 4.00
C VAL A 101 2.11 1.53 2.90
N CYS A 102 1.89 2.62 2.16
CA CYS A 102 0.98 2.63 1.01
C CYS A 102 1.77 2.76 -0.29
N LEU A 103 1.58 1.83 -1.20
CA LEU A 103 2.23 1.80 -2.51
C LEU A 103 1.20 2.19 -3.59
N GLY A 104 1.25 3.44 -4.07
CA GLY A 104 0.26 3.98 -5.00
C GLY A 104 -1.10 4.14 -4.31
N TYR A 105 -1.21 5.07 -3.36
CA TYR A 105 -2.48 5.31 -2.66
C TYR A 105 -3.52 5.90 -3.60
N PRO A 106 -4.74 5.31 -3.69
CA PRO A 106 -5.80 5.83 -4.54
C PRO A 106 -6.57 6.95 -3.82
N PHE A 107 -6.03 8.18 -3.84
CA PHE A 107 -6.61 9.35 -3.18
C PHE A 107 -8.04 9.65 -3.62
N HIS A 108 -8.39 9.22 -4.83
CA HIS A 108 -9.75 9.22 -5.38
C HIS A 108 -9.91 8.05 -6.37
N PRO A 109 -11.15 7.65 -6.74
CA PRO A 109 -11.36 6.68 -7.82
C PRO A 109 -10.91 7.25 -9.16
N LEU A 110 -10.52 6.37 -10.07
CA LEU A 110 -10.16 6.76 -11.43
C LEU A 110 -11.32 7.56 -12.07
N GLY A 111 -10.99 8.73 -12.62
CA GLY A 111 -11.96 9.61 -13.30
C GLY A 111 -12.96 10.31 -12.37
N LYS A 112 -12.77 10.28 -11.04
CA LYS A 112 -13.65 10.92 -10.05
C LYS A 112 -12.86 11.67 -8.99
N PRO A 113 -12.11 12.73 -9.37
CA PRO A 113 -11.24 13.45 -8.44
C PRO A 113 -12.01 14.15 -7.30
N GLU A 114 -13.28 14.45 -7.50
CA GLU A 114 -14.17 15.04 -6.50
C GLU A 114 -14.54 14.07 -5.35
N LYS A 115 -14.36 12.75 -5.56
CA LYS A 115 -14.66 11.73 -4.54
C LYS A 115 -13.40 11.34 -3.77
N THR A 116 -12.91 12.24 -2.95
CA THR A 116 -11.67 12.01 -2.19
C THR A 116 -11.79 10.88 -1.18
N ARG A 117 -10.67 10.27 -0.87
CA ARG A 117 -10.52 9.16 0.11
C ARG A 117 -9.48 9.55 1.17
N THR A 118 -9.53 10.78 1.62
CA THR A 118 -8.50 11.42 2.45
C THR A 118 -8.96 11.79 3.85
N GLU A 119 -10.26 11.76 4.11
CA GLU A 119 -10.85 12.24 5.37
C GLU A 119 -10.15 11.63 6.60
N HIS A 120 -10.01 10.30 6.65
CA HIS A 120 -9.34 9.61 7.77
C HIS A 120 -7.82 9.85 7.81
N LEU A 121 -7.20 10.19 6.67
CA LEU A 121 -5.76 10.45 6.62
C LEU A 121 -5.37 11.72 7.37
N ALA A 122 -6.27 12.69 7.51
CA ALA A 122 -6.01 13.92 8.24
C ALA A 122 -5.76 13.67 9.74
N GLY A 123 -6.41 12.64 10.31
CA GLY A 123 -6.29 12.27 11.72
C GLY A 123 -5.41 11.05 12.01
N LEU A 124 -4.79 10.45 10.99
CA LEU A 124 -4.02 9.22 11.13
C LEU A 124 -2.84 9.39 12.09
N LYS A 125 -2.73 8.49 13.07
CA LYS A 125 -1.71 8.53 14.15
C LYS A 125 -0.52 7.65 13.86
N ALA A 126 -0.73 6.52 13.18
CA ALA A 126 0.35 5.60 12.81
C ALA A 126 1.39 6.30 11.90
N PRO A 127 2.71 6.21 12.19
CA PRO A 127 3.74 6.63 11.26
C PRO A 127 3.50 6.02 9.88
N THR A 128 3.45 6.85 8.84
CA THR A 128 2.99 6.41 7.51
C THR A 128 3.94 6.88 6.41
N LEU A 129 4.29 5.98 5.53
CA LEU A 129 4.91 6.32 4.24
C LEU A 129 3.94 6.00 3.10
N ILE A 130 3.68 6.98 2.26
CA ILE A 130 3.00 6.80 0.98
C ILE A 130 4.04 6.99 -0.13
N VAL A 131 4.34 5.92 -0.85
CA VAL A 131 5.13 5.96 -2.09
C VAL A 131 4.16 6.15 -3.25
N GLN A 132 4.34 7.20 -4.04
CA GLN A 132 3.38 7.61 -5.06
C GLN A 132 4.07 8.00 -6.38
N GLY A 133 3.48 7.65 -7.50
CA GLY A 133 3.96 8.11 -8.80
C GLY A 133 3.55 9.56 -9.08
N THR A 134 4.46 10.38 -9.62
CA THR A 134 4.16 11.80 -9.91
C THR A 134 3.03 11.98 -10.94
N ARG A 135 2.74 10.95 -11.74
CA ARG A 135 1.67 10.93 -12.75
C ARG A 135 0.51 9.99 -12.41
N ASP A 136 0.42 9.54 -11.17
CA ASP A 136 -0.68 8.65 -10.77
C ASP A 136 -2.04 9.34 -10.98
N THR A 137 -2.87 8.76 -11.83
CA THR A 137 -4.20 9.30 -12.16
C THR A 137 -5.23 9.18 -11.03
N MET A 138 -4.87 8.53 -9.93
CA MET A 138 -5.68 8.46 -8.70
C MET A 138 -5.13 9.36 -7.58
N GLY A 139 -4.23 10.28 -7.92
CA GLY A 139 -3.60 11.23 -6.98
C GLY A 139 -2.17 11.56 -7.42
N ASN A 140 -2.04 12.45 -8.40
CA ASN A 140 -0.75 13.01 -8.80
C ASN A 140 -0.28 14.07 -7.79
N GLN A 141 0.94 14.55 -7.98
CA GLN A 141 1.57 15.49 -7.06
C GLN A 141 0.76 16.79 -6.87
N ASP A 142 0.21 17.34 -7.95
CA ASP A 142 -0.57 18.57 -7.90
C ASP A 142 -1.87 18.39 -7.10
N ALA A 143 -2.62 17.30 -7.37
CA ALA A 143 -3.86 17.01 -6.65
C ALA A 143 -3.60 16.76 -5.16
N VAL A 144 -2.55 16.00 -4.81
CA VAL A 144 -2.26 15.62 -3.43
C VAL A 144 -1.76 16.81 -2.60
N SER A 145 -1.11 17.79 -3.22
CA SER A 145 -0.65 19.01 -2.53
C SER A 145 -1.80 19.83 -1.91
N GLY A 146 -3.03 19.67 -2.42
CA GLY A 146 -4.23 20.32 -1.90
C GLY A 146 -4.94 19.56 -0.79
N TYR A 147 -4.49 18.35 -0.41
CA TYR A 147 -5.17 17.58 0.63
C TYR A 147 -4.59 17.83 2.02
N THR A 148 -5.49 17.85 3.01
CA THR A 148 -5.10 17.86 4.42
C THR A 148 -4.71 16.44 4.84
N LEU A 149 -3.42 16.24 5.12
CA LEU A 149 -2.87 14.98 5.59
C LEU A 149 -2.27 15.13 6.98
N SER A 150 -2.29 14.06 7.77
CA SER A 150 -1.63 14.03 9.07
C SER A 150 -0.13 14.31 8.95
N LYS A 151 0.46 14.99 9.93
CA LYS A 151 1.91 15.20 10.05
C LYS A 151 2.71 13.89 10.20
N LYS A 152 2.02 12.79 10.50
CA LYS A 152 2.62 11.44 10.56
C LYS A 152 2.78 10.81 9.18
N ILE A 153 2.20 11.39 8.14
CA ILE A 153 2.28 10.90 6.77
C ILE A 153 3.45 11.58 6.06
N ARG A 154 4.39 10.79 5.60
CA ARG A 154 5.43 11.18 4.66
C ARG A 154 5.04 10.71 3.25
N LEU A 155 5.16 11.58 2.27
CA LEU A 155 5.02 11.28 0.85
C LEU A 155 6.41 11.11 0.22
N HIS A 156 6.59 10.07 -0.58
CA HIS A 156 7.74 9.92 -1.46
C HIS A 156 7.25 9.79 -2.91
N TRP A 157 7.75 10.64 -3.78
CA TRP A 157 7.32 10.72 -5.17
C TRP A 157 8.31 10.01 -6.09
N LEU A 158 7.81 9.04 -6.85
CA LEU A 158 8.58 8.36 -7.89
C LEU A 158 8.41 9.09 -9.21
N GLU A 159 9.52 9.56 -9.74
CA GLU A 159 9.56 10.41 -10.93
C GLU A 159 8.94 9.71 -12.15
N ASP A 160 8.04 10.43 -12.83
CA ASP A 160 7.28 10.01 -14.00
C ASP A 160 6.49 8.69 -13.82
N GLY A 161 6.38 8.17 -12.58
CA GLY A 161 5.64 6.96 -12.25
C GLY A 161 4.13 7.13 -12.42
N ASP A 162 3.46 6.13 -13.01
CA ASP A 162 2.01 5.99 -12.99
C ASP A 162 1.53 5.31 -11.69
N HIS A 163 0.27 4.84 -11.65
CA HIS A 163 -0.29 4.13 -10.50
C HIS A 163 0.47 2.85 -10.10
N SER A 164 1.23 2.25 -11.02
CA SER A 164 2.11 1.09 -10.77
C SER A 164 3.60 1.46 -10.76
N PHE A 165 3.89 2.77 -10.71
CA PHE A 165 5.23 3.35 -10.70
C PHE A 165 5.97 3.24 -12.03
N LYS A 166 5.25 2.84 -13.11
CA LYS A 166 5.82 2.71 -14.43
C LYS A 166 6.02 4.09 -15.06
N PRO A 167 7.28 4.44 -15.41
CA PRO A 167 7.58 5.69 -16.08
C PRO A 167 7.33 5.58 -17.59
N ARG A 168 7.17 6.72 -18.27
CA ARG A 168 7.16 6.78 -19.74
C ARG A 168 8.58 6.59 -20.28
N LYS A 169 8.69 6.02 -21.47
CA LYS A 169 10.01 5.84 -22.14
C LYS A 169 10.81 7.13 -22.24
N LYS A 170 10.15 8.29 -22.48
CA LYS A 170 10.80 9.59 -22.60
C LYS A 170 11.41 10.14 -21.31
N SER A 171 11.10 9.57 -20.14
CA SER A 171 11.67 10.00 -18.86
C SER A 171 13.12 9.53 -18.68
N GLY A 172 13.57 8.56 -19.45
CA GLY A 172 14.88 7.93 -19.28
C GLY A 172 14.98 6.99 -18.09
N ARG A 173 13.87 6.81 -17.33
CA ARG A 173 13.80 5.84 -16.19
C ARG A 173 13.13 4.54 -16.62
N THR A 174 13.41 3.47 -15.89
CA THR A 174 12.75 2.18 -16.03
C THR A 174 11.79 1.89 -14.85
N GLU A 175 10.91 0.94 -15.04
CA GLU A 175 9.98 0.49 -13.99
C GLU A 175 10.74 -0.11 -12.80
N GLU A 176 11.78 -0.87 -13.09
CA GLU A 176 12.65 -1.50 -12.08
C GLU A 176 13.39 -0.45 -11.24
N GLN A 177 13.83 0.64 -11.85
CA GLN A 177 14.47 1.75 -11.12
C GLN A 177 13.49 2.40 -10.14
N ASN A 178 12.24 2.64 -10.57
CA ASN A 178 11.21 3.19 -9.69
C ASN A 178 10.83 2.21 -8.57
N TRP A 179 10.74 0.91 -8.87
CA TRP A 179 10.48 -0.09 -7.83
C TRP A 179 11.63 -0.18 -6.82
N SER A 180 12.88 -0.20 -7.29
CA SER A 180 14.08 -0.22 -6.43
C SER A 180 14.15 1.00 -5.52
N GLU A 181 13.87 2.20 -6.07
CA GLU A 181 13.78 3.44 -5.29
C GLU A 181 12.69 3.35 -4.22
N GLY A 182 11.48 2.90 -4.61
CA GLY A 182 10.37 2.70 -3.69
C GLY A 182 10.69 1.72 -2.56
N ILE A 183 11.35 0.60 -2.87
CA ILE A 183 11.79 -0.40 -1.89
C ILE A 183 12.81 0.22 -0.92
N THR A 184 13.80 0.96 -1.43
CA THR A 184 14.82 1.64 -0.64
C THR A 184 14.19 2.65 0.33
N GLU A 185 13.23 3.44 -0.16
CA GLU A 185 12.52 4.42 0.67
C GLU A 185 11.66 3.77 1.76
N VAL A 186 11.01 2.66 1.45
CA VAL A 186 10.27 1.89 2.46
C VAL A 186 11.21 1.34 3.52
N ALA A 187 12.30 0.69 3.14
CA ALA A 187 13.29 0.17 4.09
C ALA A 187 13.89 1.28 4.97
N GLY A 188 14.26 2.41 4.37
CA GLY A 188 14.78 3.57 5.08
C GLY A 188 13.77 4.23 6.03
N PHE A 189 12.48 4.18 5.70
CA PHE A 189 11.42 4.63 6.58
C PHE A 189 11.25 3.69 7.78
N LEU A 190 11.21 2.38 7.55
CA LEU A 190 11.00 1.38 8.59
C LEU A 190 12.15 1.31 9.61
N ASN A 191 13.36 1.66 9.20
CA ASN A 191 14.51 1.74 10.10
C ASN A 191 14.46 2.95 11.06
N LYS A 192 13.58 3.93 10.81
CA LYS A 192 13.46 5.18 11.59
C LYS A 192 12.28 5.21 12.56
N ILE A 193 11.38 4.26 12.46
CA ILE A 193 10.19 4.17 13.32
C ILE A 193 10.30 3.08 14.35
#